data_e58aab66e61bbf3583ee49bcbf572bd9
#
_entry.id   e58aab66e61bbf3583ee49bcbf572bd9
#
_cell.length_a   1.000
_cell.length_b   1.000
_cell.length_c   1.000
_cell.angle_alpha   90.00
_cell.angle_beta   90.00
_cell.angle_gamma   90.00
#
_symmetry.space_group_name_H-M   'P 1'
#
loop_
_entity.id
_entity.type
_entity.pdbx_description
1 polymer ?
#
loop_
_entity_poly.entity_id
_entity_poly.type
_entity_poly.pdbx_seq_one_letter_code
_entity_poly.pdbx_strand_id
1 'polypeptide(L)'
;MKSQLLIIILVLSFNLITAQELRVPPDLKKFVEQSFQEYPKVSEMNDLVNLSEVKVELGKAGYLPTAIGDLSYRRQYPTPFIPFSTGEGQTNNVNIQPANNYNASVSLAQPIIDLRVNPQINKAKSDLDISKDNLESFKSTLAYRVAQIYYSIIFLNKSLYVQQEQINLLQSTLKQINVKVKNGDALSYDLVSTEVKLTNAGNFYTELKAQRDKQYNILGMLTGISGKDYLNDTRFNSSAFNLVTDSVSERAYQNNPDIRIAGDKIKSAGWDIVSAERSRLPVLNFQAGLGYKNGYMPGIDELNFNYFAGLGVTIPILPSSRPGYQRKMAVINHHASQLALETQKTTLNKDLLNALDDIHKNQKKLASADTLIMQAQLAQKLADERYKFGVITNLELLTAVSNFKDAQLSQLQFEYNLLLSRMDLCRLAGIRWW
;
A
#
# COMPACT_ATOMS: atom_id res chain seq x y z
N MET A 1 53.28 7.09 -11.80
CA MET A 1 52.40 8.08 -11.15
C MET A 1 51.36 8.72 -12.06
N LYS A 2 51.53 8.82 -13.39
CA LYS A 2 50.54 9.40 -14.29
C LYS A 2 49.34 8.45 -14.60
N SER A 3 49.51 7.13 -14.53
CA SER A 3 48.42 6.15 -14.78
C SER A 3 47.45 5.97 -13.62
N GLN A 4 47.86 6.18 -12.40
CA GLN A 4 46.95 6.08 -11.24
C GLN A 4 46.08 7.33 -11.05
N LEU A 5 46.53 8.49 -11.55
CA LEU A 5 45.75 9.72 -11.53
C LEU A 5 44.55 9.66 -12.55
N LEU A 6 44.79 8.98 -13.67
CA LEU A 6 43.74 8.82 -14.71
C LEU A 6 42.60 7.90 -14.27
N ILE A 7 42.90 6.85 -13.48
CA ILE A 7 41.89 5.92 -12.96
C ILE A 7 41.05 6.58 -11.85
N ILE A 8 41.63 7.45 -11.02
CA ILE A 8 40.89 8.19 -10.00
C ILE A 8 39.96 9.22 -10.62
N ILE A 9 40.33 9.87 -11.72
CA ILE A 9 39.48 10.82 -12.44
C ILE A 9 38.31 10.07 -13.15
N LEU A 10 38.55 8.86 -13.65
CA LEU A 10 37.51 8.05 -14.30
C LEU A 10 36.50 7.49 -13.28
N VAL A 11 36.92 7.19 -12.04
CA VAL A 11 36.02 6.71 -10.96
C VAL A 11 35.22 7.86 -10.35
N LEU A 12 35.75 9.08 -10.34
CA LEU A 12 35.02 10.28 -9.87
C LEU A 12 34.00 10.80 -10.90
N SER A 13 34.16 10.51 -12.18
CA SER A 13 33.19 10.91 -13.19
C SER A 13 31.96 9.97 -13.31
N PHE A 14 32.01 8.80 -12.68
CA PHE A 14 30.88 7.84 -12.70
C PHE A 14 29.82 8.08 -11.59
N ASN A 15 30.07 9.00 -10.64
CA ASN A 15 29.14 9.30 -9.54
C ASN A 15 28.37 10.62 -9.71
N LEU A 16 28.42 11.26 -10.88
CA LEU A 16 27.61 12.43 -11.20
C LEU A 16 26.44 12.06 -12.13
N ILE A 17 25.79 10.91 -11.91
CA ILE A 17 24.38 10.80 -12.29
C ILE A 17 23.64 11.53 -11.19
N THR A 18 23.56 12.84 -11.32
CA THR A 18 22.69 13.70 -10.54
C THR A 18 21.31 13.07 -10.60
N ALA A 19 20.84 12.54 -9.46
CA ALA A 19 19.42 12.32 -9.27
C ALA A 19 18.77 13.66 -9.61
N GLN A 20 18.06 13.70 -10.73
CA GLN A 20 17.31 14.86 -11.17
C GLN A 20 16.26 15.08 -10.09
N GLU A 21 16.53 16.01 -9.15
CA GLU A 21 15.60 16.32 -8.08
C GLU A 21 14.28 16.71 -8.72
N LEU A 22 13.29 15.88 -8.53
CA LEU A 22 11.92 16.15 -8.97
C LEU A 22 11.45 17.39 -8.21
N ARG A 23 11.32 18.52 -8.93
CA ARG A 23 10.91 19.81 -8.34
C ARG A 23 9.41 19.79 -8.04
N VAL A 24 9.04 19.07 -6.99
CA VAL A 24 7.67 18.99 -6.50
C VAL A 24 7.27 20.31 -5.81
N PRO A 25 6.07 20.83 -6.05
CA PRO A 25 5.57 22.00 -5.31
C PRO A 25 5.64 21.75 -3.79
N PRO A 26 6.15 22.73 -2.99
CA PRO A 26 6.26 22.58 -1.54
C PRO A 26 4.92 22.25 -0.87
N ASP A 27 3.83 22.84 -1.36
CA ASP A 27 2.48 22.60 -0.85
C ASP A 27 2.06 21.14 -1.05
N LEU A 28 2.33 20.57 -2.22
CA LEU A 28 2.03 19.16 -2.49
C LEU A 28 2.81 18.24 -1.56
N LYS A 29 4.11 18.51 -1.37
CA LYS A 29 4.94 17.74 -0.43
C LYS A 29 4.37 17.78 0.98
N LYS A 30 3.97 18.96 1.45
CA LYS A 30 3.32 19.14 2.75
C LYS A 30 2.03 18.32 2.88
N PHE A 31 1.15 18.33 1.86
CA PHE A 31 -0.08 17.54 1.88
C PHE A 31 0.19 16.03 1.92
N VAL A 32 1.21 15.57 1.19
CA VAL A 32 1.61 14.15 1.24
C VAL A 32 2.13 13.77 2.63
N GLU A 33 3.03 14.57 3.21
CA GLU A 33 3.56 14.33 4.57
C GLU A 33 2.44 14.30 5.61
N GLN A 34 1.49 15.23 5.54
CA GLN A 34 0.33 15.26 6.43
C GLN A 34 -0.58 14.05 6.24
N SER A 35 -0.79 13.58 5.00
CA SER A 35 -1.57 12.38 4.75
C SER A 35 -0.93 11.13 5.37
N PHE A 36 0.39 11.09 5.50
CA PHE A 36 1.09 10.00 6.20
C PHE A 36 0.91 10.04 7.71
N GLN A 37 0.65 11.22 8.27
CA GLN A 37 0.43 11.41 9.72
C GLN A 37 -1.03 11.23 10.11
N GLU A 38 -1.94 11.81 9.32
CA GLU A 38 -3.35 11.94 9.70
C GLU A 38 -4.25 10.81 9.15
N TYR A 39 -3.87 10.17 8.03
CA TYR A 39 -4.73 9.16 7.44
C TYR A 39 -4.68 7.85 8.23
N PRO A 40 -5.80 7.41 8.88
CA PRO A 40 -5.78 6.27 9.82
C PRO A 40 -5.27 4.96 9.22
N LYS A 41 -5.42 4.77 7.90
CA LYS A 41 -4.92 3.57 7.22
C LYS A 41 -3.40 3.46 7.25
N VAL A 42 -2.67 4.58 7.31
CA VAL A 42 -1.19 4.55 7.48
C VAL A 42 -0.83 4.05 8.86
N SER A 43 -1.55 4.50 9.90
CA SER A 43 -1.36 3.99 11.27
C SER A 43 -1.67 2.50 11.37
N GLU A 44 -2.76 2.04 10.76
CA GLU A 44 -3.08 0.61 10.66
C GLU A 44 -1.95 -0.19 10.00
N MET A 45 -1.38 0.31 8.90
CA MET A 45 -0.25 -0.37 8.23
C MET A 45 1.02 -0.36 9.09
N ASN A 46 1.28 0.69 9.87
CA ASN A 46 2.37 0.72 10.85
C ASN A 46 2.14 -0.32 11.96
N ASP A 47 0.91 -0.46 12.45
CA ASP A 47 0.58 -1.48 13.45
C ASP A 47 0.75 -2.90 12.91
N LEU A 48 0.50 -3.14 11.62
CA LEU A 48 0.79 -4.43 10.99
C LEU A 48 2.31 -4.71 10.89
N VAL A 49 3.14 -3.68 10.72
CA VAL A 49 4.60 -3.82 10.81
C VAL A 49 5.00 -4.15 12.24
N ASN A 50 4.52 -3.41 13.24
CA ASN A 50 4.77 -3.67 14.66
C ASN A 50 4.33 -5.09 15.05
N LEU A 51 3.15 -5.52 14.59
CA LEU A 51 2.68 -6.91 14.80
C LEU A 51 3.65 -7.94 14.23
N SER A 52 4.22 -7.68 13.04
CA SER A 52 5.18 -8.58 12.41
C SER A 52 6.53 -8.57 13.14
N GLU A 53 6.95 -7.44 13.75
CA GLU A 53 8.11 -7.38 14.63
C GLU A 53 7.92 -8.23 15.89
N VAL A 54 6.74 -8.11 16.53
CA VAL A 54 6.39 -8.95 17.69
C VAL A 54 6.34 -10.43 17.31
N LYS A 55 5.91 -10.81 16.10
CA LYS A 55 5.97 -12.20 15.62
C LYS A 55 7.40 -12.72 15.49
N VAL A 56 8.36 -11.87 15.11
CA VAL A 56 9.78 -12.26 15.11
C VAL A 56 10.27 -12.54 16.54
N GLU A 57 9.92 -11.68 17.50
CA GLU A 57 10.27 -11.90 18.92
C GLU A 57 9.57 -13.15 19.48
N LEU A 58 8.30 -13.37 19.13
CA LEU A 58 7.58 -14.59 19.47
C LEU A 58 8.29 -15.85 18.93
N GLY A 59 8.79 -15.78 17.69
CA GLY A 59 9.61 -16.85 17.11
C GLY A 59 10.88 -17.11 17.93
N LYS A 60 11.59 -16.05 18.38
CA LYS A 60 12.77 -16.17 19.24
C LYS A 60 12.43 -16.73 20.63
N ALA A 61 11.25 -16.42 21.15
CA ALA A 61 10.76 -16.95 22.41
C ALA A 61 10.63 -18.48 22.40
N GLY A 62 10.59 -19.13 21.22
CA GLY A 62 10.66 -20.58 21.09
C GLY A 62 11.95 -21.20 21.63
N TYR A 63 13.00 -20.43 21.89
CA TYR A 63 14.20 -20.87 22.58
C TYR A 63 14.16 -20.66 24.10
N LEU A 64 13.17 -19.93 24.63
CA LEU A 64 13.10 -19.62 26.05
C LEU A 64 12.49 -20.78 26.85
N PRO A 65 12.83 -20.89 28.15
CA PRO A 65 12.19 -21.85 29.02
C PRO A 65 10.73 -21.49 29.28
N THR A 66 9.90 -22.51 29.41
CA THR A 66 8.52 -22.39 29.82
C THR A 66 8.37 -22.93 31.24
N ALA A 67 7.85 -22.13 32.15
CA ALA A 67 7.53 -22.56 33.51
C ALA A 67 6.01 -22.66 33.67
N ILE A 68 5.54 -23.78 34.20
CA ILE A 68 4.10 -24.06 34.41
C ILE A 68 3.89 -24.45 35.86
N GLY A 69 2.96 -23.81 36.55
CA GLY A 69 2.44 -24.23 37.87
C GLY A 69 1.22 -25.12 37.68
N ASP A 70 1.21 -26.27 38.31
CA ASP A 70 0.10 -27.21 38.33
C ASP A 70 -0.39 -27.45 39.75
N LEU A 71 -1.69 -27.27 39.98
CA LEU A 71 -2.40 -27.58 41.18
C LEU A 71 -3.53 -28.54 40.83
N SER A 72 -3.46 -29.76 41.30
CA SER A 72 -4.49 -30.75 41.01
C SER A 72 -4.91 -31.56 42.22
N TYR A 73 -6.22 -31.84 42.26
CA TYR A 73 -6.86 -32.76 43.20
C TYR A 73 -7.61 -33.81 42.38
N ARG A 74 -7.38 -35.09 42.69
CA ARG A 74 -8.08 -36.21 42.08
C ARG A 74 -8.52 -37.20 43.15
N ARG A 75 -9.82 -37.54 43.18
CA ARG A 75 -10.31 -38.67 43.91
C ARG A 75 -10.42 -39.91 43.02
N GLN A 76 -9.87 -41.02 43.49
CA GLN A 76 -9.84 -42.28 42.74
C GLN A 76 -10.52 -43.39 43.55
N TYR A 77 -11.36 -44.19 42.89
CA TYR A 77 -11.99 -45.36 43.42
C TYR A 77 -12.26 -46.38 42.28
N PRO A 78 -12.02 -47.68 42.47
CA PRO A 78 -11.33 -48.29 43.64
C PRO A 78 -9.83 -47.92 43.68
N THR A 79 -9.25 -47.93 44.90
CA THR A 79 -7.81 -47.78 45.07
C THR A 79 -7.10 -49.12 44.87
N PRO A 80 -5.98 -49.16 44.14
CA PRO A 80 -5.19 -50.37 44.00
C PRO A 80 -4.55 -50.74 45.35
N PHE A 81 -4.59 -52.05 45.66
CA PHE A 81 -4.02 -52.58 46.88
C PHE A 81 -3.18 -53.82 46.58
N ILE A 82 -2.22 -54.15 47.45
CA ILE A 82 -1.46 -55.38 47.44
C ILE A 82 -1.89 -56.22 48.64
N PRO A 83 -2.34 -57.48 48.43
CA PRO A 83 -2.62 -58.37 49.53
C PRO A 83 -1.31 -58.80 50.18
N PHE A 84 -1.14 -58.60 51.48
CA PHE A 84 0.03 -58.99 52.26
C PHE A 84 -0.38 -60.05 53.25
N SER A 85 0.22 -61.28 53.18
CA SER A 85 -0.03 -62.39 54.07
C SER A 85 0.89 -62.27 55.29
N THR A 86 0.35 -62.22 56.51
CA THR A 86 1.08 -62.09 57.78
C THR A 86 1.44 -63.43 58.44
N GLY A 87 1.37 -64.54 57.73
CA GLY A 87 1.80 -65.82 58.22
C GLY A 87 0.79 -66.61 59.06
N GLU A 88 -0.32 -66.08 59.54
CA GLU A 88 -1.40 -66.71 60.25
C GLU A 88 -2.73 -66.86 59.50
N GLY A 89 -2.65 -66.85 58.13
CA GLY A 89 -3.82 -67.03 57.32
C GLY A 89 -4.65 -65.74 57.12
N GLN A 90 -4.23 -64.61 57.68
CA GLN A 90 -4.84 -63.31 57.49
C GLN A 90 -4.19 -62.53 56.37
N THR A 91 -4.98 -62.06 55.39
CA THR A 91 -4.53 -61.21 54.31
C THR A 91 -4.91 -59.77 54.58
N ASN A 92 -3.94 -58.91 54.84
CA ASN A 92 -4.15 -57.52 54.96
C ASN A 92 -3.96 -56.80 53.60
N ASN A 93 -4.93 -56.01 53.19
CA ASN A 93 -4.82 -55.22 51.97
C ASN A 93 -4.08 -53.89 52.26
N VAL A 94 -2.92 -53.72 51.68
CA VAL A 94 -2.16 -52.46 51.79
C VAL A 94 -2.44 -51.63 50.56
N ASN A 95 -3.06 -50.48 50.72
CA ASN A 95 -3.26 -49.53 49.61
C ASN A 95 -1.90 -48.97 49.15
N ILE A 96 -1.62 -49.07 47.84
CA ILE A 96 -0.38 -48.58 47.26
C ILE A 96 -0.57 -47.19 46.62
N GLN A 97 -1.80 -46.69 46.54
CA GLN A 97 -2.11 -45.35 46.08
C GLN A 97 -3.17 -44.72 46.97
N PRO A 98 -3.07 -43.41 47.24
CA PRO A 98 -4.08 -42.70 48.01
C PRO A 98 -5.41 -42.61 47.25
N ALA A 99 -6.53 -42.63 48.01
CA ALA A 99 -7.85 -42.36 47.41
C ALA A 99 -7.99 -40.88 46.96
N ASN A 100 -7.32 -39.99 47.67
CA ASN A 100 -7.29 -38.57 47.38
C ASN A 100 -5.85 -38.21 46.94
N ASN A 101 -5.68 -37.81 45.69
CA ASN A 101 -4.39 -37.44 45.14
C ASN A 101 -4.29 -35.93 45.09
N TYR A 102 -3.29 -35.36 45.71
CA TYR A 102 -2.95 -33.95 45.72
C TYR A 102 -1.62 -33.74 45.03
N ASN A 103 -1.58 -32.74 44.14
CA ASN A 103 -0.33 -32.34 43.49
C ASN A 103 -0.29 -30.81 43.45
N ALA A 104 0.83 -30.24 43.88
CA ALA A 104 1.14 -28.81 43.74
C ALA A 104 2.60 -28.78 43.25
N SER A 105 2.81 -28.45 41.96
CA SER A 105 4.13 -28.49 41.35
C SER A 105 4.40 -27.32 40.42
N VAL A 106 5.68 -26.98 40.25
CA VAL A 106 6.19 -26.09 39.23
C VAL A 106 7.13 -26.90 38.36
N SER A 107 6.88 -26.89 37.06
CA SER A 107 7.70 -27.52 36.06
C SER A 107 8.32 -26.52 35.10
N LEU A 108 9.57 -26.76 34.72
CA LEU A 108 10.33 -25.97 33.73
C LEU A 108 10.65 -26.89 32.54
N ALA A 109 10.35 -26.43 31.34
CA ALA A 109 10.76 -27.08 30.10
C ALA A 109 11.57 -26.10 29.26
N GLN A 110 12.80 -26.50 28.86
CA GLN A 110 13.71 -25.67 28.05
C GLN A 110 14.12 -26.46 26.81
N PRO A 111 13.79 -26.01 25.58
CA PRO A 111 14.38 -26.56 24.38
C PRO A 111 15.90 -26.23 24.34
N ILE A 112 16.75 -27.26 24.34
CA ILE A 112 18.22 -27.10 24.22
C ILE A 112 18.61 -27.13 22.75
N ILE A 113 18.05 -28.07 21.99
CA ILE A 113 18.25 -28.19 20.55
C ILE A 113 16.89 -28.44 19.93
N ASP A 114 16.35 -27.41 19.26
CA ASP A 114 15.18 -27.53 18.40
C ASP A 114 15.45 -26.80 17.07
N LEU A 115 15.78 -27.56 16.05
CA LEU A 115 16.14 -27.06 14.74
C LEU A 115 14.94 -26.48 13.96
N ARG A 116 13.71 -26.64 14.49
CA ARG A 116 12.48 -26.09 13.88
C ARG A 116 12.31 -24.60 14.18
N VAL A 117 12.88 -24.09 15.27
CA VAL A 117 12.74 -22.70 15.72
C VAL A 117 13.40 -21.73 14.73
N ASN A 118 14.60 -22.04 14.27
CA ASN A 118 15.32 -21.14 13.34
C ASN A 118 14.58 -20.86 12.03
N PRO A 119 14.03 -21.85 11.29
CA PRO A 119 13.21 -21.58 10.11
C PRO A 119 11.98 -20.71 10.40
N GLN A 120 11.32 -20.92 11.56
CA GLN A 120 10.17 -20.11 11.96
C GLN A 120 10.56 -18.63 12.18
N ILE A 121 11.70 -18.38 12.84
CA ILE A 121 12.23 -17.01 13.00
C ILE A 121 12.55 -16.38 11.64
N ASN A 122 13.21 -17.11 10.74
CA ASN A 122 13.58 -16.57 9.44
C ASN A 122 12.36 -16.34 8.53
N LYS A 123 11.35 -17.21 8.63
CA LYS A 123 10.05 -16.96 8.00
C LYS A 123 9.42 -15.68 8.55
N ALA A 124 9.33 -15.52 9.86
CA ALA A 124 8.78 -14.33 10.50
C ALA A 124 9.55 -13.06 10.09
N LYS A 125 10.88 -13.12 9.89
CA LYS A 125 11.67 -12.00 9.35
C LYS A 125 11.28 -11.68 7.89
N SER A 126 11.13 -12.70 7.03
CA SER A 126 10.66 -12.48 5.66
C SER A 126 9.24 -11.89 5.64
N ASP A 127 8.36 -12.33 6.53
CA ASP A 127 7.00 -11.79 6.67
C ASP A 127 7.02 -10.33 7.20
N LEU A 128 8.00 -9.96 8.04
CA LEU A 128 8.25 -8.58 8.47
C LEU A 128 8.69 -7.70 7.30
N ASP A 129 9.61 -8.18 6.45
CA ASP A 129 10.06 -7.44 5.26
C ASP A 129 8.88 -7.22 4.31
N ILE A 130 8.03 -8.23 4.10
CA ILE A 130 6.78 -8.10 3.35
C ILE A 130 5.87 -7.00 3.96
N SER A 131 5.73 -6.96 5.28
CA SER A 131 4.90 -5.95 5.96
C SER A 131 5.45 -4.54 5.79
N LYS A 132 6.77 -4.35 5.85
CA LYS A 132 7.45 -3.07 5.60
C LYS A 132 7.26 -2.61 4.15
N ASP A 133 7.43 -3.50 3.19
CA ASP A 133 7.23 -3.19 1.78
C ASP A 133 5.76 -2.93 1.43
N ASN A 134 4.81 -3.59 2.08
CA ASN A 134 3.39 -3.27 1.97
C ASN A 134 3.08 -1.83 2.46
N LEU A 135 3.67 -1.41 3.57
CA LEU A 135 3.56 -0.04 4.06
C LEU A 135 4.14 0.97 3.06
N GLU A 136 5.30 0.64 2.46
CA GLU A 136 5.93 1.49 1.45
C GLU A 136 5.10 1.58 0.17
N SER A 137 4.58 0.47 -0.34
CA SER A 137 3.68 0.41 -1.49
C SER A 137 2.41 1.23 -1.22
N PHE A 138 1.84 1.11 -0.02
CA PHE A 138 0.69 1.90 0.39
C PHE A 138 0.99 3.40 0.44
N LYS A 139 2.11 3.83 1.05
CA LYS A 139 2.55 5.23 1.08
C LYS A 139 2.76 5.79 -0.33
N SER A 140 3.37 5.03 -1.23
CA SER A 140 3.56 5.41 -2.63
C SER A 140 2.22 5.65 -3.35
N THR A 141 1.27 4.73 -3.15
CA THR A 141 -0.08 4.84 -3.73
C THR A 141 -0.86 6.02 -3.14
N LEU A 142 -0.75 6.24 -1.82
CA LEU A 142 -1.39 7.38 -1.14
C LEU A 142 -0.81 8.72 -1.62
N ALA A 143 0.51 8.82 -1.74
CA ALA A 143 1.18 10.01 -2.27
C ALA A 143 0.70 10.34 -3.70
N TYR A 144 0.64 9.32 -4.57
CA TYR A 144 0.09 9.49 -5.92
C TYR A 144 -1.37 9.97 -5.89
N ARG A 145 -2.20 9.40 -5.02
CA ARG A 145 -3.61 9.80 -4.89
C ARG A 145 -3.76 11.24 -4.37
N VAL A 146 -2.98 11.64 -3.38
CA VAL A 146 -2.97 13.03 -2.88
C VAL A 146 -2.56 13.99 -4.01
N ALA A 147 -1.55 13.64 -4.78
CA ALA A 147 -1.11 14.44 -5.92
C ALA A 147 -2.18 14.52 -7.03
N GLN A 148 -2.85 13.41 -7.33
CA GLN A 148 -3.96 13.39 -8.28
C GLN A 148 -5.08 14.34 -7.87
N ILE A 149 -5.45 14.38 -6.58
CA ILE A 149 -6.47 15.27 -6.04
C ILE A 149 -5.99 16.72 -6.08
N TYR A 150 -4.75 16.98 -5.65
CA TYR A 150 -4.14 18.31 -5.68
C TYR A 150 -4.17 18.91 -7.08
N TYR A 151 -3.69 18.17 -8.08
CA TYR A 151 -3.69 18.66 -9.47
C TYR A 151 -5.09 18.67 -10.10
N SER A 152 -6.02 17.82 -9.65
CA SER A 152 -7.43 17.91 -10.05
C SER A 152 -8.08 19.20 -9.56
N ILE A 153 -7.76 19.65 -8.35
CA ILE A 153 -8.25 20.95 -7.84
C ILE A 153 -7.69 22.11 -8.67
N ILE A 154 -6.41 22.07 -9.03
CA ILE A 154 -5.81 23.10 -9.92
C ILE A 154 -6.49 23.10 -11.28
N PHE A 155 -6.70 21.93 -11.88
CA PHE A 155 -7.42 21.78 -13.14
C PHE A 155 -8.83 22.36 -13.07
N LEU A 156 -9.59 22.04 -12.02
CA LEU A 156 -10.96 22.53 -11.83
C LEU A 156 -11.00 24.04 -11.59
N ASN A 157 -10.04 24.60 -10.85
CA ASN A 157 -9.96 26.06 -10.67
C ASN A 157 -9.69 26.79 -12.00
N LYS A 158 -8.78 26.28 -12.84
CA LYS A 158 -8.53 26.83 -14.18
C LYS A 158 -9.76 26.68 -15.09
N SER A 159 -10.43 25.53 -15.02
CA SER A 159 -11.66 25.29 -15.79
C SER A 159 -12.80 26.22 -15.38
N LEU A 160 -12.94 26.48 -14.08
CA LEU A 160 -13.89 27.47 -13.56
C LEU A 160 -13.59 28.89 -14.07
N TYR A 161 -12.31 29.27 -14.13
CA TYR A 161 -11.91 30.54 -14.71
C TYR A 161 -12.30 30.65 -16.18
N VAL A 162 -11.97 29.66 -17.02
CA VAL A 162 -12.36 29.62 -18.45
C VAL A 162 -13.89 29.69 -18.60
N GLN A 163 -14.62 28.94 -17.77
CA GLN A 163 -16.09 28.95 -17.82
C GLN A 163 -16.70 30.27 -17.40
N GLN A 164 -16.10 30.94 -16.38
CA GLN A 164 -16.56 32.29 -15.98
C GLN A 164 -16.34 33.33 -17.08
N GLU A 165 -15.20 33.30 -17.78
CA GLU A 165 -14.93 34.17 -18.93
C GLU A 165 -15.96 33.95 -20.05
N GLN A 166 -16.35 32.71 -20.31
CA GLN A 166 -17.41 32.40 -21.27
C GLN A 166 -18.76 32.96 -20.82
N ILE A 167 -19.13 32.85 -19.55
CA ILE A 167 -20.37 33.41 -19.01
C ILE A 167 -20.37 34.92 -19.19
N ASN A 168 -19.27 35.60 -18.87
CA ASN A 168 -19.13 37.05 -19.03
C ASN A 168 -19.32 37.48 -20.50
N LEU A 169 -18.71 36.71 -21.42
CA LEU A 169 -18.86 36.97 -22.86
C LEU A 169 -20.31 36.77 -23.34
N LEU A 170 -20.95 35.66 -22.95
CA LEU A 170 -22.35 35.38 -23.30
C LEU A 170 -23.32 36.44 -22.73
N GLN A 171 -23.06 36.93 -21.51
CA GLN A 171 -23.84 38.03 -20.92
C GLN A 171 -23.70 39.35 -21.74
N SER A 172 -22.47 39.66 -22.18
CA SER A 172 -22.23 40.80 -23.05
C SER A 172 -22.94 40.65 -24.41
N THR A 173 -22.82 39.47 -25.03
CA THR A 173 -23.49 39.15 -26.29
C THR A 173 -25.02 39.23 -26.15
N LEU A 174 -25.58 38.72 -25.07
CA LEU A 174 -27.02 38.80 -24.78
C LEU A 174 -27.52 40.25 -24.69
N LYS A 175 -26.74 41.14 -24.02
CA LYS A 175 -27.08 42.57 -23.98
C LYS A 175 -27.11 43.22 -25.37
N GLN A 176 -26.13 42.89 -26.23
CA GLN A 176 -26.06 43.41 -27.60
C GLN A 176 -27.23 42.88 -28.43
N ILE A 177 -27.55 41.61 -28.37
CA ILE A 177 -28.66 41.00 -29.09
C ILE A 177 -30.01 41.64 -28.65
N ASN A 178 -30.22 41.82 -27.35
CA ASN A 178 -31.44 42.43 -26.83
C ASN A 178 -31.68 43.84 -27.42
N VAL A 179 -30.62 44.65 -27.60
CA VAL A 179 -30.70 45.95 -28.26
C VAL A 179 -31.06 45.79 -29.76
N LYS A 180 -30.39 44.87 -30.47
CA LYS A 180 -30.65 44.60 -31.89
C LYS A 180 -32.10 44.12 -32.13
N VAL A 181 -32.62 43.22 -31.28
CA VAL A 181 -34.02 42.73 -31.37
C VAL A 181 -35.02 43.89 -31.15
N LYS A 182 -34.77 44.76 -30.16
CA LYS A 182 -35.61 45.95 -29.92
C LYS A 182 -35.64 46.94 -31.11
N ASN A 183 -34.53 47.03 -31.85
CA ASN A 183 -34.43 47.86 -33.03
C ASN A 183 -34.93 47.18 -34.31
N GLY A 184 -35.28 45.90 -34.26
CA GLY A 184 -35.66 45.10 -35.43
C GLY A 184 -34.49 44.54 -36.25
N ASP A 185 -33.24 44.65 -35.76
CA ASP A 185 -32.02 44.24 -36.45
C ASP A 185 -31.60 42.79 -36.17
N ALA A 186 -32.32 42.06 -35.30
CA ALA A 186 -32.11 40.65 -34.97
C ALA A 186 -33.42 39.95 -34.67
N LEU A 187 -33.42 38.60 -34.80
CA LEU A 187 -34.58 37.76 -34.54
C LEU A 187 -34.75 37.50 -33.03
N SER A 188 -35.99 37.36 -32.57
CA SER A 188 -36.28 36.89 -31.20
C SER A 188 -35.67 35.50 -30.91
N TYR A 189 -35.50 34.68 -31.95
CA TYR A 189 -34.79 33.38 -31.85
C TYR A 189 -33.35 33.55 -31.40
N ASP A 190 -32.62 34.56 -31.87
CA ASP A 190 -31.25 34.83 -31.49
C ASP A 190 -31.11 35.18 -29.98
N LEU A 191 -32.10 35.91 -29.46
CA LEU A 191 -32.19 36.25 -28.04
C LEU A 191 -32.35 34.96 -27.21
N VAL A 192 -33.39 34.17 -27.51
CA VAL A 192 -33.72 32.93 -26.76
C VAL A 192 -32.58 31.89 -26.87
N SER A 193 -31.97 31.75 -28.05
CA SER A 193 -30.86 30.81 -28.23
C SER A 193 -29.63 31.19 -27.41
N THR A 194 -29.37 32.49 -27.25
CA THR A 194 -28.28 33.00 -26.43
C THR A 194 -28.56 32.83 -24.92
N GLU A 195 -29.83 33.05 -24.49
CA GLU A 195 -30.27 32.77 -23.12
C GLU A 195 -30.11 31.31 -22.75
N VAL A 196 -30.48 30.38 -23.65
CA VAL A 196 -30.24 28.94 -23.45
C VAL A 196 -28.76 28.62 -23.29
N LYS A 197 -27.89 29.20 -24.13
CA LYS A 197 -26.43 29.03 -24.03
C LYS A 197 -25.89 29.59 -22.71
N LEU A 198 -26.35 30.73 -22.26
CA LEU A 198 -25.94 31.32 -20.98
C LEU A 198 -26.37 30.45 -19.79
N THR A 199 -27.61 29.97 -19.80
CA THR A 199 -28.13 29.05 -18.76
C THR A 199 -27.30 27.77 -18.68
N ASN A 200 -27.02 27.16 -19.84
CA ASN A 200 -26.18 25.94 -19.90
C ASN A 200 -24.75 26.21 -19.40
N ALA A 201 -24.19 27.39 -19.72
CA ALA A 201 -22.88 27.79 -19.22
C ALA A 201 -22.88 27.96 -17.68
N GLY A 202 -23.94 28.50 -17.10
CA GLY A 202 -24.14 28.63 -15.65
C GLY A 202 -24.26 27.26 -14.96
N ASN A 203 -25.02 26.33 -15.57
CA ASN A 203 -25.16 24.95 -15.07
C ASN A 203 -23.81 24.23 -15.05
N PHE A 204 -23.04 24.34 -16.14
CA PHE A 204 -21.71 23.72 -16.22
C PHE A 204 -20.72 24.33 -15.21
N TYR A 205 -20.76 25.65 -14.99
CA TYR A 205 -19.98 26.29 -13.92
C TYR A 205 -20.33 25.73 -12.54
N THR A 206 -21.61 25.53 -12.26
CA THR A 206 -22.09 24.96 -10.99
C THR A 206 -21.61 23.54 -10.80
N GLU A 207 -21.61 22.74 -11.87
CA GLU A 207 -21.08 21.38 -11.85
C GLU A 207 -19.57 21.34 -11.57
N LEU A 208 -18.78 22.16 -12.28
CA LEU A 208 -17.33 22.26 -12.03
C LEU A 208 -17.02 22.67 -10.59
N LYS A 209 -17.80 23.62 -10.04
CA LYS A 209 -17.67 24.06 -8.65
C LYS A 209 -17.96 22.92 -7.67
N ALA A 210 -19.03 22.17 -7.91
CA ALA A 210 -19.39 21.01 -7.08
C ALA A 210 -18.32 19.90 -7.16
N GLN A 211 -17.75 19.64 -8.35
CA GLN A 211 -16.65 18.70 -8.53
C GLN A 211 -15.41 19.14 -7.77
N ARG A 212 -15.03 20.42 -7.85
CA ARG A 212 -13.91 20.98 -7.10
C ARG A 212 -14.12 20.83 -5.58
N ASP A 213 -15.29 21.17 -5.07
CA ASP A 213 -15.60 21.10 -3.65
C ASP A 213 -15.56 19.63 -3.14
N LYS A 214 -15.96 18.66 -3.98
CA LYS A 214 -15.75 17.23 -3.68
C LYS A 214 -14.27 16.88 -3.57
N GLN A 215 -13.40 17.40 -4.45
CA GLN A 215 -11.95 17.14 -4.37
C GLN A 215 -11.36 17.74 -3.08
N TYR A 216 -11.78 18.94 -2.67
CA TYR A 216 -11.36 19.51 -1.39
C TYR A 216 -11.80 18.64 -0.19
N ASN A 217 -13.02 18.11 -0.21
CA ASN A 217 -13.48 17.21 0.86
C ASN A 217 -12.63 15.93 0.94
N ILE A 218 -12.25 15.36 -0.23
CA ILE A 218 -11.39 14.18 -0.27
C ILE A 218 -9.97 14.54 0.22
N LEU A 219 -9.43 15.69 -0.18
CA LEU A 219 -8.12 16.14 0.31
C LEU A 219 -8.14 16.31 1.82
N GLY A 220 -9.18 16.97 2.35
CA GLY A 220 -9.38 17.14 3.81
C GLY A 220 -9.47 15.80 4.56
N MET A 221 -10.19 14.83 4.01
CA MET A 221 -10.25 13.47 4.58
C MET A 221 -8.88 12.79 4.64
N LEU A 222 -8.04 12.98 3.61
CA LEU A 222 -6.72 12.33 3.55
C LEU A 222 -5.65 13.04 4.38
N THR A 223 -5.76 14.36 4.55
CA THR A 223 -4.71 15.20 5.16
C THR A 223 -5.09 15.81 6.50
N GLY A 224 -6.35 15.67 6.92
CA GLY A 224 -6.87 16.35 8.11
C GLY A 224 -7.06 17.88 7.95
N ILE A 225 -6.69 18.43 6.78
CA ILE A 225 -6.71 19.89 6.55
C ILE A 225 -7.91 20.27 5.69
N SER A 226 -8.67 21.26 6.14
CA SER A 226 -9.68 21.93 5.31
C SER A 226 -8.98 22.81 4.25
N GLY A 227 -8.81 22.26 3.03
CA GLY A 227 -7.90 22.78 2.00
C GLY A 227 -8.36 24.00 1.22
N LYS A 228 -9.45 24.71 1.61
CA LYS A 228 -9.96 25.84 0.79
C LYS A 228 -9.01 27.04 0.74
N ASP A 229 -8.11 27.19 1.71
CA ASP A 229 -7.27 28.40 1.85
C ASP A 229 -5.79 28.19 1.45
N TYR A 230 -5.38 26.96 1.07
CA TYR A 230 -3.96 26.64 0.88
C TYR A 230 -3.49 26.52 -0.57
N LEU A 231 -4.38 26.49 -1.57
CA LEU A 231 -4.02 26.32 -2.97
C LEU A 231 -3.97 27.66 -3.71
N ASN A 232 -2.92 28.44 -3.45
CA ASN A 232 -2.67 29.69 -4.17
C ASN A 232 -1.84 29.51 -5.45
N ASP A 233 -1.14 28.39 -5.61
CA ASP A 233 -0.38 28.11 -6.84
C ASP A 233 -1.25 27.37 -7.86
N THR A 234 -1.54 28.06 -8.95
CA THR A 234 -2.39 27.57 -10.05
C THR A 234 -1.59 27.02 -11.23
N ARG A 235 -0.28 26.76 -11.07
CA ARG A 235 0.58 26.34 -12.19
C ARG A 235 0.75 24.83 -12.22
N PHE A 236 0.56 24.23 -13.41
CA PHE A 236 1.02 22.89 -13.69
C PHE A 236 2.54 22.92 -13.92
N ASN A 237 3.31 22.35 -13.01
CA ASN A 237 4.75 22.20 -13.22
C ASN A 237 5.03 20.84 -13.87
N SER A 238 4.74 20.73 -15.16
CA SER A 238 4.89 19.46 -15.90
C SER A 238 6.36 19.03 -16.08
N SER A 239 7.31 19.94 -15.98
CA SER A 239 8.75 19.63 -16.09
C SER A 239 9.32 18.92 -14.85
N ALA A 240 8.58 18.92 -13.73
CA ALA A 240 9.02 18.33 -12.47
C ALA A 240 9.21 16.80 -12.52
N PHE A 241 8.50 16.11 -13.41
CA PHE A 241 8.46 14.64 -13.49
C PHE A 241 9.00 14.10 -14.82
N ASN A 242 10.07 14.69 -15.35
CA ASN A 242 10.70 14.21 -16.59
C ASN A 242 11.72 13.11 -16.27
N LEU A 243 11.38 11.86 -16.52
CA LEU A 243 12.28 10.71 -16.38
C LEU A 243 12.93 10.39 -17.73
N VAL A 244 14.21 10.03 -17.68
CA VAL A 244 14.92 9.43 -18.82
C VAL A 244 14.39 8.01 -19.00
N THR A 245 13.77 7.74 -20.15
CA THR A 245 13.00 6.52 -20.42
C THR A 245 13.85 5.25 -20.55
N ASP A 246 15.13 5.37 -20.95
CA ASP A 246 15.96 4.21 -21.32
C ASP A 246 16.34 3.27 -20.17
N SER A 247 16.22 3.70 -18.91
CA SER A 247 16.56 2.88 -17.73
C SER A 247 15.39 2.65 -16.77
N VAL A 248 14.17 3.04 -17.15
CA VAL A 248 13.01 3.00 -16.25
C VAL A 248 12.61 1.57 -15.88
N SER A 249 12.65 0.65 -16.84
CA SER A 249 12.27 -0.76 -16.59
C SER A 249 13.21 -1.44 -15.59
N GLU A 250 14.53 -1.22 -15.74
CA GLU A 250 15.51 -1.81 -14.84
C GLU A 250 15.38 -1.24 -13.41
N ARG A 251 15.21 0.07 -13.29
CA ARG A 251 14.93 0.73 -11.99
C ARG A 251 13.65 0.22 -11.36
N ALA A 252 12.59 0.03 -12.14
CA ALA A 252 11.33 -0.49 -11.67
C ALA A 252 11.47 -1.90 -11.09
N TYR A 253 12.19 -2.81 -11.75
CA TYR A 253 12.45 -4.15 -11.24
C TYR A 253 13.24 -4.16 -9.93
N GLN A 254 14.14 -3.20 -9.72
CA GLN A 254 14.94 -3.11 -8.50
C GLN A 254 14.21 -2.42 -7.35
N ASN A 255 13.43 -1.37 -7.63
CA ASN A 255 12.90 -0.47 -6.61
C ASN A 255 11.40 -0.61 -6.35
N ASN A 256 10.64 -1.27 -7.25
CA ASN A 256 9.20 -1.40 -7.08
C ASN A 256 8.86 -2.27 -5.86
N PRO A 257 8.10 -1.76 -4.87
CA PRO A 257 7.77 -2.50 -3.65
C PRO A 257 7.03 -3.82 -3.93
N ASP A 258 6.16 -3.87 -4.93
CA ASP A 258 5.35 -5.05 -5.24
C ASP A 258 6.22 -6.21 -5.77
N ILE A 259 7.32 -5.90 -6.47
CA ILE A 259 8.32 -6.89 -6.90
C ILE A 259 9.11 -7.41 -5.69
N ARG A 260 9.50 -6.53 -4.74
CA ARG A 260 10.18 -6.94 -3.51
C ARG A 260 9.27 -7.83 -2.65
N ILE A 261 8.01 -7.44 -2.47
CA ILE A 261 7.00 -8.26 -1.76
C ILE A 261 6.90 -9.65 -2.38
N ALA A 262 6.81 -9.76 -3.70
CA ALA A 262 6.74 -11.05 -4.38
C ALA A 262 8.03 -11.89 -4.18
N GLY A 263 9.21 -11.24 -4.18
CA GLY A 263 10.49 -11.88 -3.88
C GLY A 263 10.57 -12.39 -2.44
N ASP A 264 10.11 -11.60 -1.47
CA ASP A 264 10.14 -11.99 -0.06
C ASP A 264 9.10 -13.07 0.27
N LYS A 265 7.98 -13.13 -0.45
CA LYS A 265 7.04 -14.26 -0.39
C LYS A 265 7.70 -15.58 -0.83
N ILE A 266 8.59 -15.57 -1.82
CA ILE A 266 9.36 -16.76 -2.22
C ILE A 266 10.30 -17.18 -1.09
N LYS A 267 11.00 -16.22 -0.44
CA LYS A 267 11.87 -16.51 0.70
C LYS A 267 11.08 -17.09 1.87
N SER A 268 9.93 -16.49 2.22
CA SER A 268 9.03 -16.96 3.27
C SER A 268 8.56 -18.41 2.99
N ALA A 269 8.09 -18.68 1.77
CA ALA A 269 7.70 -20.03 1.35
C ALA A 269 8.87 -21.03 1.34
N GLY A 270 10.10 -20.58 1.04
CA GLY A 270 11.31 -21.37 1.16
C GLY A 270 11.58 -21.84 2.60
N TRP A 271 11.36 -20.96 3.58
CA TRP A 271 11.47 -21.34 5.00
C TRP A 271 10.41 -22.33 5.44
N ASP A 272 9.22 -22.37 4.83
CA ASP A 272 8.21 -23.41 5.07
C ASP A 272 8.72 -24.80 4.64
N ILE A 273 9.46 -24.90 3.53
CA ILE A 273 10.10 -26.15 3.10
C ILE A 273 11.11 -26.62 4.15
N VAL A 274 12.01 -25.73 4.58
CA VAL A 274 13.03 -26.03 5.59
C VAL A 274 12.37 -26.42 6.93
N SER A 275 11.30 -25.74 7.33
CA SER A 275 10.53 -26.08 8.53
C SER A 275 9.91 -27.48 8.45
N ALA A 276 9.30 -27.82 7.31
CA ALA A 276 8.73 -29.14 7.08
C ALA A 276 9.79 -30.25 7.08
N GLU A 277 11.00 -30.01 6.55
CA GLU A 277 12.12 -30.95 6.59
C GLU A 277 12.66 -31.16 8.01
N ARG A 278 12.82 -30.06 8.77
CA ARG A 278 13.32 -30.11 10.14
C ARG A 278 12.32 -30.66 11.15
N SER A 279 11.04 -30.76 10.80
CA SER A 279 10.02 -31.37 11.65
C SER A 279 10.27 -32.85 11.94
N ARG A 280 11.16 -33.51 11.17
CA ARG A 280 11.57 -34.93 11.34
C ARG A 280 12.81 -35.09 12.21
N LEU A 281 13.48 -34.01 12.59
CA LEU A 281 14.72 -34.06 13.34
C LEU A 281 14.46 -34.25 14.84
N PRO A 282 15.39 -34.87 15.57
CA PRO A 282 15.31 -35.00 17.03
C PRO A 282 15.27 -33.63 17.70
N VAL A 283 14.56 -33.57 18.83
CA VAL A 283 14.50 -32.40 19.71
C VAL A 283 15.08 -32.81 21.07
N LEU A 284 16.06 -32.03 21.56
CA LEU A 284 16.62 -32.19 22.90
C LEU A 284 16.00 -31.15 23.81
N ASN A 285 15.35 -31.63 24.90
CA ASN A 285 14.75 -30.77 25.90
C ASN A 285 15.38 -31.03 27.25
N PHE A 286 15.61 -29.98 28.03
CA PHE A 286 15.81 -30.04 29.46
C PHE A 286 14.47 -29.89 30.17
N GLN A 287 14.20 -30.72 31.18
CA GLN A 287 13.00 -30.64 32.01
C GLN A 287 13.40 -30.69 33.46
N ALA A 288 12.81 -29.85 34.27
CA ALA A 288 12.96 -29.86 35.71
C ALA A 288 11.62 -29.58 36.38
N GLY A 289 11.42 -30.09 37.54
CA GLY A 289 10.22 -29.80 38.31
C GLY A 289 10.45 -30.01 39.78
N LEU A 290 9.70 -29.26 40.58
CA LEU A 290 9.67 -29.41 42.03
C LEU A 290 8.25 -29.19 42.54
N GLY A 291 7.93 -29.80 43.66
CA GLY A 291 6.56 -29.63 44.21
C GLY A 291 6.31 -30.51 45.41
N TYR A 292 5.06 -30.54 45.81
CA TYR A 292 4.54 -31.39 46.84
C TYR A 292 3.44 -32.28 46.26
N LYS A 293 3.53 -33.55 46.49
CA LYS A 293 2.48 -34.53 46.15
C LYS A 293 2.41 -35.62 47.18
N ASN A 294 1.27 -36.25 47.36
CA ASN A 294 1.13 -37.48 48.12
C ASN A 294 1.30 -38.72 47.23
N GLY A 295 1.23 -39.94 47.80
CA GLY A 295 1.38 -41.21 47.08
C GLY A 295 2.75 -41.85 47.21
N TYR A 296 3.64 -41.39 48.10
CA TYR A 296 4.91 -42.00 48.40
C TYR A 296 4.81 -42.92 49.61
N MET A 297 5.33 -44.15 49.54
CA MET A 297 5.41 -45.07 50.66
C MET A 297 6.50 -44.61 51.63
N PRO A 298 6.35 -44.83 52.98
CA PRO A 298 5.22 -45.53 53.63
C PRO A 298 3.96 -44.62 53.91
N GLY A 299 4.07 -43.32 53.88
CA GLY A 299 2.99 -42.37 54.17
C GLY A 299 2.25 -41.92 52.91
N ILE A 300 1.48 -42.80 52.28
CA ILE A 300 0.87 -42.52 50.96
C ILE A 300 -0.11 -41.33 50.98
N ASP A 301 -0.69 -40.97 52.13
CA ASP A 301 -1.61 -39.81 52.24
C ASP A 301 -0.88 -38.51 52.60
N GLU A 302 0.41 -38.58 52.96
CA GLU A 302 1.21 -37.42 53.34
C GLU A 302 1.74 -36.65 52.11
N LEU A 303 1.73 -35.32 52.20
CA LEU A 303 2.32 -34.47 51.17
C LEU A 303 3.84 -34.44 51.33
N ASN A 304 4.54 -34.98 50.35
CA ASN A 304 6.00 -35.04 50.35
C ASN A 304 6.57 -34.10 49.27
N PHE A 305 7.65 -33.40 49.65
CA PHE A 305 8.43 -32.60 48.69
C PHE A 305 9.12 -33.55 47.70
N ASN A 306 9.03 -33.20 46.44
CA ASN A 306 9.71 -33.98 45.39
C ASN A 306 10.27 -33.02 44.32
N TYR A 307 11.31 -33.45 43.65
CA TYR A 307 11.92 -32.76 42.50
C TYR A 307 12.43 -33.77 41.50
N PHE A 308 12.54 -33.33 40.25
CA PHE A 308 13.23 -34.06 39.22
C PHE A 308 13.95 -33.06 38.30
N ALA A 309 15.05 -33.51 37.67
CA ALA A 309 15.70 -32.78 36.59
C ALA A 309 16.26 -33.83 35.61
N GLY A 310 16.16 -33.55 34.33
CA GLY A 310 16.62 -34.50 33.30
C GLY A 310 16.68 -33.89 31.91
N LEU A 311 17.37 -34.62 31.03
CA LEU A 311 17.41 -34.35 29.61
C LEU A 311 16.58 -35.41 28.88
N GLY A 312 15.75 -35.01 27.96
CA GLY A 312 14.95 -35.91 27.12
C GLY A 312 15.19 -35.63 25.65
N VAL A 313 15.42 -36.68 24.87
CA VAL A 313 15.48 -36.59 23.41
C VAL A 313 14.23 -37.22 22.83
N THR A 314 13.48 -36.40 22.05
CA THR A 314 12.31 -36.90 21.33
C THR A 314 12.67 -37.08 19.86
N ILE A 315 12.59 -38.34 19.37
CA ILE A 315 12.91 -38.70 17.98
C ILE A 315 11.63 -39.21 17.32
N PRO A 316 11.12 -38.55 16.25
CA PRO A 316 9.99 -39.09 15.47
C PRO A 316 10.44 -40.28 14.62
N ILE A 317 10.19 -41.51 15.12
CA ILE A 317 10.68 -42.77 14.49
C ILE A 317 9.78 -43.23 13.35
N LEU A 318 8.47 -43.18 13.53
CA LEU A 318 7.49 -43.47 12.49
C LEU A 318 6.81 -42.15 12.07
N PRO A 319 7.36 -41.45 11.08
CA PRO A 319 6.66 -40.31 10.55
C PRO A 319 5.39 -40.82 9.89
N SER A 320 4.23 -40.47 10.43
CA SER A 320 3.00 -40.53 9.64
C SER A 320 3.29 -39.88 8.26
N SER A 321 2.56 -40.24 7.22
CA SER A 321 2.67 -39.57 5.90
C SER A 321 2.56 -38.05 5.98
N ARG A 322 2.09 -37.51 7.12
CA ARG A 322 1.86 -36.08 7.39
C ARG A 322 3.08 -35.17 7.12
N PRO A 323 4.30 -35.40 7.62
CA PRO A 323 5.45 -34.53 7.30
C PRO A 323 5.82 -34.58 5.80
N GLY A 324 5.62 -35.73 5.14
CA GLY A 324 5.81 -35.83 3.69
C GLY A 324 4.85 -34.96 2.90
N TYR A 325 3.58 -34.97 3.25
CA TYR A 325 2.57 -34.10 2.64
C TYR A 325 2.80 -32.63 2.99
N GLN A 326 3.20 -32.29 4.21
CA GLN A 326 3.55 -30.92 4.59
C GLN A 326 4.70 -30.39 3.73
N ARG A 327 5.77 -31.18 3.52
CA ARG A 327 6.85 -30.82 2.61
C ARG A 327 6.35 -30.63 1.18
N LYS A 328 5.52 -31.56 0.68
CA LYS A 328 4.96 -31.46 -0.68
C LYS A 328 4.11 -30.18 -0.85
N MET A 329 3.27 -29.85 0.13
CA MET A 329 2.51 -28.60 0.15
C MET A 329 3.43 -27.36 0.13
N ALA A 330 4.47 -27.36 0.94
CA ALA A 330 5.43 -26.23 1.00
C ALA A 330 6.17 -26.05 -0.34
N VAL A 331 6.57 -27.14 -1.01
CA VAL A 331 7.21 -27.09 -2.34
C VAL A 331 6.25 -26.53 -3.38
N ILE A 332 4.97 -26.96 -3.37
CA ILE A 332 3.97 -26.43 -4.29
C ILE A 332 3.72 -24.93 -4.05
N ASN A 333 3.61 -24.51 -2.77
CA ASN A 333 3.43 -23.11 -2.41
C ASN A 333 4.64 -22.24 -2.81
N HIS A 334 5.87 -22.76 -2.64
CA HIS A 334 7.08 -22.08 -3.09
C HIS A 334 7.07 -21.90 -4.62
N HIS A 335 6.75 -22.94 -5.38
CA HIS A 335 6.63 -22.85 -6.84
C HIS A 335 5.53 -21.88 -7.26
N ALA A 336 4.36 -21.90 -6.60
CA ALA A 336 3.28 -20.94 -6.83
C ALA A 336 3.74 -19.50 -6.59
N SER A 337 4.56 -19.25 -5.53
CA SER A 337 5.13 -17.92 -5.26
C SER A 337 6.13 -17.49 -6.34
N GLN A 338 6.89 -18.41 -6.94
CA GLN A 338 7.76 -18.10 -8.08
C GLN A 338 6.97 -17.67 -9.30
N LEU A 339 5.90 -18.39 -9.64
CA LEU A 339 5.00 -18.03 -10.74
C LEU A 339 4.28 -16.70 -10.48
N ALA A 340 3.93 -16.40 -9.22
CA ALA A 340 3.36 -15.11 -8.84
C ALA A 340 4.35 -13.95 -9.07
N LEU A 341 5.64 -14.13 -8.80
CA LEU A 341 6.67 -13.13 -9.12
C LEU A 341 6.77 -12.90 -10.64
N GLU A 342 6.77 -13.94 -11.46
CA GLU A 342 6.80 -13.80 -12.91
C GLU A 342 5.54 -13.09 -13.44
N THR A 343 4.38 -13.38 -12.87
CA THR A 343 3.13 -12.67 -13.18
C THR A 343 3.25 -11.19 -12.81
N GLN A 344 3.80 -10.87 -11.64
CA GLN A 344 3.98 -9.49 -11.18
C GLN A 344 4.95 -8.73 -12.10
N LYS A 345 6.06 -9.34 -12.53
CA LYS A 345 7.00 -8.75 -13.49
C LYS A 345 6.32 -8.44 -14.83
N THR A 346 5.52 -9.40 -15.34
CA THR A 346 4.80 -9.23 -16.61
C THR A 346 3.77 -8.10 -16.49
N THR A 347 3.05 -8.02 -15.36
CA THR A 347 2.09 -6.95 -15.08
C THR A 347 2.78 -5.59 -15.01
N LEU A 348 3.88 -5.49 -14.26
CA LEU A 348 4.65 -4.26 -14.15
C LEU A 348 5.17 -3.79 -15.53
N ASN A 349 5.70 -4.72 -16.35
CA ASN A 349 6.17 -4.38 -17.69
C ASN A 349 5.04 -3.81 -18.57
N LYS A 350 3.86 -4.45 -18.56
CA LYS A 350 2.67 -3.95 -19.27
C LYS A 350 2.28 -2.55 -18.75
N ASP A 351 2.29 -2.32 -17.44
CA ASP A 351 1.89 -1.04 -16.86
C ASP A 351 2.90 0.06 -17.18
N LEU A 352 4.21 -0.25 -17.21
CA LEU A 352 5.26 0.67 -17.64
C LEU A 352 5.09 1.08 -19.12
N LEU A 353 4.83 0.10 -20.01
CA LEU A 353 4.59 0.39 -21.43
C LEU A 353 3.36 1.27 -21.62
N ASN A 354 2.25 0.96 -20.94
CA ASN A 354 1.04 1.77 -20.97
C ASN A 354 1.29 3.20 -20.46
N ALA A 355 2.05 3.37 -19.39
CA ALA A 355 2.38 4.70 -18.86
C ALA A 355 3.24 5.51 -19.85
N LEU A 356 4.17 4.88 -20.54
CA LEU A 356 4.98 5.52 -21.59
C LEU A 356 4.12 5.92 -22.80
N ASP A 357 3.22 5.05 -23.24
CA ASP A 357 2.28 5.34 -24.32
C ASP A 357 1.34 6.51 -23.95
N ASP A 358 0.86 6.54 -22.70
CA ASP A 358 0.05 7.63 -22.21
C ASP A 358 0.81 8.96 -22.16
N ILE A 359 2.08 8.96 -21.78
CA ILE A 359 2.96 10.13 -21.85
C ILE A 359 3.10 10.62 -23.30
N HIS A 360 3.47 9.74 -24.22
CA HIS A 360 3.63 10.08 -25.65
C HIS A 360 2.33 10.63 -26.25
N LYS A 361 1.20 9.96 -25.98
CA LYS A 361 -0.13 10.40 -26.42
C LYS A 361 -0.45 11.81 -25.92
N ASN A 362 -0.27 12.04 -24.61
CA ASN A 362 -0.62 13.33 -24.00
C ASN A 362 0.35 14.44 -24.43
N GLN A 363 1.64 14.15 -24.68
CA GLN A 363 2.58 15.11 -25.25
C GLN A 363 2.17 15.55 -26.66
N LYS A 364 1.80 14.60 -27.54
CA LYS A 364 1.32 14.92 -28.90
C LYS A 364 0.03 15.75 -28.87
N LYS A 365 -0.92 15.37 -27.97
CA LYS A 365 -2.17 16.12 -27.82
C LYS A 365 -1.94 17.55 -27.32
N LEU A 366 -1.02 17.73 -26.36
CA LEU A 366 -0.67 19.04 -25.83
C LEU A 366 -0.03 19.92 -26.92
N ALA A 367 0.91 19.40 -27.70
CA ALA A 367 1.51 20.13 -28.81
C ALA A 367 0.49 20.56 -29.87
N SER A 368 -0.54 19.73 -30.15
CA SER A 368 -1.63 20.07 -31.06
C SER A 368 -2.61 21.09 -30.43
N ALA A 369 -2.79 21.05 -29.12
CA ALA A 369 -3.71 21.95 -28.42
C ALA A 369 -3.27 23.42 -28.46
N ASP A 370 -1.98 23.70 -28.42
CA ASP A 370 -1.45 25.07 -28.55
C ASP A 370 -1.83 25.70 -29.89
N THR A 371 -1.70 24.91 -30.99
CA THR A 371 -2.13 25.34 -32.32
C THR A 371 -3.66 25.51 -32.39
N LEU A 372 -4.42 24.54 -31.81
CA LEU A 372 -5.88 24.60 -31.80
C LEU A 372 -6.41 25.85 -31.08
N ILE A 373 -5.84 26.21 -29.95
CA ILE A 373 -6.22 27.40 -29.18
C ILE A 373 -5.98 28.68 -30.03
N MET A 374 -4.81 28.78 -30.64
CA MET A 374 -4.46 29.94 -31.47
C MET A 374 -5.44 30.09 -32.64
N GLN A 375 -5.76 28.99 -33.34
CA GLN A 375 -6.73 28.98 -34.43
C GLN A 375 -8.16 29.29 -33.94
N ALA A 376 -8.60 28.69 -32.85
CA ALA A 376 -9.93 28.91 -32.29
C ALA A 376 -10.09 30.37 -31.76
N GLN A 377 -9.07 30.96 -31.17
CA GLN A 377 -9.05 32.32 -30.72
C GLN A 377 -9.15 33.31 -31.90
N LEU A 378 -8.39 33.05 -32.96
CA LEU A 378 -8.48 33.86 -34.17
C LEU A 378 -9.86 33.75 -34.81
N ALA A 379 -10.41 32.53 -34.91
CA ALA A 379 -11.76 32.31 -35.45
C ALA A 379 -12.84 33.05 -34.62
N GLN A 380 -12.73 32.99 -33.30
CA GLN A 380 -13.65 33.74 -32.41
C GLN A 380 -13.55 35.27 -32.63
N LYS A 381 -12.34 35.81 -32.72
CA LYS A 381 -12.14 37.23 -32.95
C LYS A 381 -12.74 37.68 -34.30
N LEU A 382 -12.46 36.93 -35.36
CA LEU A 382 -13.03 37.22 -36.68
C LEU A 382 -14.57 37.08 -36.70
N ALA A 383 -15.12 36.09 -35.97
CA ALA A 383 -16.55 35.93 -35.84
C ALA A 383 -17.19 37.13 -35.08
N ASP A 384 -16.58 37.58 -33.99
CA ASP A 384 -17.08 38.76 -33.25
C ASP A 384 -17.10 40.03 -34.13
N GLU A 385 -16.03 40.30 -34.91
CA GLU A 385 -15.97 41.43 -35.83
C GLU A 385 -17.04 41.32 -36.91
N ARG A 386 -17.16 40.16 -37.61
CA ARG A 386 -18.16 39.98 -38.68
C ARG A 386 -19.61 40.04 -38.18
N TYR A 387 -19.88 39.56 -36.97
CA TYR A 387 -21.21 39.68 -36.34
C TYR A 387 -21.59 41.12 -36.05
N LYS A 388 -20.65 41.97 -35.64
CA LYS A 388 -20.88 43.41 -35.45
C LYS A 388 -21.34 44.11 -36.73
N PHE A 389 -20.78 43.66 -37.88
CA PHE A 389 -21.15 44.18 -39.20
C PHE A 389 -22.33 43.45 -39.86
N GLY A 390 -22.97 42.50 -39.16
CA GLY A 390 -24.14 41.78 -39.69
C GLY A 390 -23.80 40.75 -40.81
N VAL A 391 -22.52 40.37 -40.98
CA VAL A 391 -22.05 39.50 -42.05
C VAL A 391 -22.28 38.02 -41.74
N ILE A 392 -22.35 37.64 -40.45
CA ILE A 392 -22.59 36.29 -39.99
C ILE A 392 -23.75 36.24 -39.02
N THR A 393 -24.29 35.02 -38.84
CA THR A 393 -25.41 34.73 -37.94
C THR A 393 -24.94 34.67 -36.48
N ASN A 394 -25.88 34.88 -35.53
CA ASN A 394 -25.62 34.67 -34.12
C ASN A 394 -25.16 33.23 -33.80
N LEU A 395 -25.70 32.22 -34.51
CA LEU A 395 -25.32 30.81 -34.36
C LEU A 395 -23.84 30.61 -34.68
N GLU A 396 -23.33 31.21 -35.74
CA GLU A 396 -21.91 31.13 -36.16
C GLU A 396 -21.01 31.78 -35.10
N LEU A 397 -21.39 32.92 -34.53
CA LEU A 397 -20.67 33.56 -33.43
C LEU A 397 -20.63 32.66 -32.20
N LEU A 398 -21.78 32.13 -31.75
CA LEU A 398 -21.89 31.26 -30.59
C LEU A 398 -21.10 29.96 -30.77
N THR A 399 -21.00 29.46 -32.01
CA THR A 399 -20.20 28.30 -32.36
C THR A 399 -18.71 28.60 -32.20
N ALA A 400 -18.23 29.71 -32.71
CA ALA A 400 -16.82 30.11 -32.58
C ALA A 400 -16.43 30.34 -31.10
N VAL A 401 -17.32 30.94 -30.30
CA VAL A 401 -17.15 31.11 -28.86
C VAL A 401 -17.05 29.75 -28.14
N SER A 402 -17.92 28.78 -28.47
CA SER A 402 -17.87 27.44 -27.90
C SER A 402 -16.61 26.72 -28.27
N ASN A 403 -16.18 26.79 -29.53
CA ASN A 403 -14.97 26.12 -30.01
C ASN A 403 -13.70 26.62 -29.30
N PHE A 404 -13.60 27.93 -29.05
CA PHE A 404 -12.46 28.48 -28.31
C PHE A 404 -12.43 28.02 -26.85
N LYS A 405 -13.56 28.05 -26.15
CA LYS A 405 -13.68 27.54 -24.80
C LYS A 405 -13.30 26.04 -24.75
N ASP A 406 -13.81 25.22 -25.69
CA ASP A 406 -13.55 23.79 -25.73
C ASP A 406 -12.06 23.50 -26.01
N ALA A 407 -11.39 24.32 -26.83
CA ALA A 407 -9.96 24.25 -27.05
C ALA A 407 -9.16 24.55 -25.77
N GLN A 408 -9.55 25.58 -25.01
CA GLN A 408 -8.90 25.90 -23.73
C GLN A 408 -9.06 24.79 -22.68
N LEU A 409 -10.28 24.25 -22.53
CA LEU A 409 -10.53 23.15 -21.58
C LEU A 409 -9.77 21.88 -22.00
N SER A 410 -9.67 21.61 -23.30
CA SER A 410 -8.91 20.47 -23.83
C SER A 410 -7.43 20.58 -23.53
N GLN A 411 -6.83 21.76 -23.69
CA GLN A 411 -5.42 22.00 -23.32
C GLN A 411 -5.19 21.72 -21.83
N LEU A 412 -6.02 22.30 -20.96
CA LEU A 412 -5.92 22.05 -19.51
C LEU A 412 -6.03 20.57 -19.17
N GLN A 413 -6.92 19.84 -19.84
CA GLN A 413 -7.07 18.40 -19.65
C GLN A 413 -5.82 17.64 -20.10
N PHE A 414 -5.19 18.01 -21.21
CA PHE A 414 -3.98 17.34 -21.70
C PHE A 414 -2.78 17.64 -20.81
N GLU A 415 -2.62 18.88 -20.31
CA GLU A 415 -1.61 19.22 -19.31
C GLU A 415 -1.77 18.38 -18.03
N TYR A 416 -2.98 18.31 -17.50
CA TYR A 416 -3.31 17.50 -16.33
C TYR A 416 -3.00 16.01 -16.55
N ASN A 417 -3.46 15.43 -17.67
CA ASN A 417 -3.25 14.04 -17.99
C ASN A 417 -1.76 13.71 -18.18
N LEU A 418 -1.00 14.58 -18.84
CA LEU A 418 0.45 14.41 -19.04
C LEU A 418 1.18 14.37 -17.70
N LEU A 419 0.82 15.27 -16.78
CA LEU A 419 1.39 15.32 -15.44
C LEU A 419 1.11 14.02 -14.68
N LEU A 420 -0.14 13.56 -14.68
CA LEU A 420 -0.52 12.33 -14.00
C LEU A 420 0.17 11.10 -14.60
N SER A 421 0.28 11.00 -15.93
CA SER A 421 0.99 9.89 -16.58
C SER A 421 2.46 9.84 -16.16
N ARG A 422 3.14 11.00 -16.05
CA ARG A 422 4.53 11.08 -15.58
C ARG A 422 4.66 10.68 -14.11
N MET A 423 3.73 11.11 -13.26
CA MET A 423 3.71 10.73 -11.83
C MET A 423 3.45 9.24 -11.65
N ASP A 424 2.57 8.66 -12.46
CA ASP A 424 2.31 7.22 -12.43
C ASP A 424 3.54 6.42 -12.84
N LEU A 425 4.27 6.87 -13.88
CA LEU A 425 5.55 6.28 -14.25
C LEU A 425 6.58 6.33 -13.10
N CYS A 426 6.65 7.45 -12.34
CA CYS A 426 7.50 7.54 -11.14
C CYS A 426 7.09 6.50 -10.09
N ARG A 427 5.79 6.35 -9.83
CA ARG A 427 5.25 5.37 -8.89
C ARG A 427 5.59 3.95 -9.31
N LEU A 428 5.37 3.58 -10.57
CA LEU A 428 5.70 2.27 -11.12
C LEU A 428 7.20 1.98 -11.07
N ALA A 429 8.04 3.00 -11.29
CA ALA A 429 9.50 2.89 -11.19
C ALA A 429 10.01 2.82 -9.73
N GLY A 430 9.12 2.91 -8.73
CA GLY A 430 9.52 2.90 -7.32
C GLY A 430 10.29 4.15 -6.88
N ILE A 431 10.09 5.27 -7.58
CA ILE A 431 10.79 6.54 -7.29
C ILE A 431 9.98 7.32 -6.26
N ARG A 432 10.62 7.61 -5.13
CA ARG A 432 10.08 8.51 -4.10
C ARG A 432 10.29 9.96 -4.53
N TRP A 433 9.20 10.69 -4.68
CA TRP A 433 9.19 12.11 -5.08
C TRP A 433 8.64 13.05 -3.99
N TRP A 434 8.18 12.48 -2.87
CA TRP A 434 7.67 13.18 -1.68
C TRP A 434 8.67 13.29 -0.55
#